data_948f992818c3e905ccd4dc2cafe5450e
#
_entry.id   948f992818c3e905ccd4dc2cafe5450e
#
_cell.length_a   1.000
_cell.length_b   1.000
_cell.length_c   1.000
_cell.angle_alpha   90.00
_cell.angle_beta   90.00
_cell.angle_gamma   90.00
#
_symmetry.space_group_name_H-M   'P 1'
#
loop_
_entity.id
_entity.type
_entity.pdbx_description
1 polymer ?
#
loop_
_entity_poly.entity_id
_entity_poly.type
_entity_poly.pdbx_seq_one_letter_code
_entity_poly.pdbx_strand_id
1 'polypeptide(L)'
;MAVNKISGVLYSSVAKVSGKTTAQLSKMGGQTLSASDPGAATASRWVVVHDDRDVSYISNADAVAANDNWTTYDAFQGGSSPNPSAGVDHIHIAYGKDGSGDPLWVSTWASDNPELAYHDDPTTGPWTGVNKQSDGSNLSLRRFAVLWGNDVWVAVGKMNNSNRVIFRSTDGSSWDHVDVSGVSGITNEGIYTIASNGNGTWWFAQNNRIYQSTDNAQNWSLLHTITATSGKIRSMAYTNNTLIVGVANTGELFAAASSDLTDWSSATTINNHAGTCFDQQTRIAAANGRVVVVGSQHKSTFNVSGKTITMDENGVDFSGDNTSHGTLSSISTDGSTWLATCFTGDTFVSTDDGATFTRIADNVGGLDILDSAPDVYLPL
;
A
#
# COMPACT_ATOMS: atom_id res chain seq x y z
N MET A 1 3.33 -33.33 -26.79
CA MET A 1 3.34 -33.53 -25.34
C MET A 1 3.03 -32.18 -24.70
N ALA A 2 1.93 -32.07 -24.00
CA ALA A 2 1.63 -30.85 -23.24
C ALA A 2 2.50 -30.85 -21.97
N VAL A 3 3.33 -29.83 -21.81
CA VAL A 3 4.14 -29.66 -20.60
C VAL A 3 3.23 -29.04 -19.54
N ASN A 4 2.58 -29.90 -18.75
CA ASN A 4 1.65 -29.46 -17.71
C ASN A 4 2.34 -29.11 -16.38
N LYS A 5 3.60 -29.41 -16.22
CA LYS A 5 4.37 -29.08 -15.01
C LYS A 5 5.87 -29.32 -15.24
N ILE A 6 6.67 -28.30 -15.05
CA ILE A 6 8.09 -28.50 -14.78
C ILE A 6 8.20 -28.45 -13.25
N SER A 7 8.21 -29.64 -12.63
CA SER A 7 8.16 -29.73 -11.18
C SER A 7 9.40 -29.08 -10.53
N GLY A 8 9.16 -28.10 -9.69
CA GLY A 8 10.16 -27.56 -8.77
C GLY A 8 11.13 -26.53 -9.31
N VAL A 9 11.01 -26.11 -10.58
CA VAL A 9 11.88 -25.07 -11.15
C VAL A 9 11.05 -23.85 -11.46
N LEU A 10 11.39 -22.73 -10.85
CA LEU A 10 10.80 -21.43 -11.15
C LEU A 10 11.12 -21.04 -12.61
N TYR A 11 10.14 -20.55 -13.34
CA TYR A 11 10.29 -20.12 -14.75
C TYR A 11 11.43 -19.12 -14.95
N SER A 12 11.71 -18.28 -13.98
CA SER A 12 12.81 -17.31 -13.99
C SER A 12 14.22 -17.95 -14.09
N SER A 13 14.36 -19.22 -13.72
CA SER A 13 15.63 -19.95 -13.79
C SER A 13 15.77 -20.81 -15.03
N VAL A 14 14.76 -20.86 -15.90
CA VAL A 14 14.78 -21.66 -17.13
C VAL A 14 15.01 -20.78 -18.34
N ALA A 15 16.24 -20.64 -18.78
CA ALA A 15 16.58 -19.84 -19.97
C ALA A 15 16.00 -20.40 -21.27
N LYS A 16 15.83 -21.73 -21.37
CA LYS A 16 15.27 -22.42 -22.54
C LYS A 16 14.65 -23.76 -22.18
N VAL A 17 13.47 -24.06 -22.74
CA VAL A 17 12.88 -25.41 -22.76
C VAL A 17 12.65 -25.79 -24.22
N SER A 18 13.23 -26.89 -24.68
CA SER A 18 13.12 -27.38 -26.06
C SER A 18 13.43 -26.30 -27.15
N GLY A 19 14.50 -25.53 -26.91
CA GLY A 19 14.95 -24.49 -27.84
C GLY A 19 14.14 -23.20 -27.87
N LYS A 20 13.09 -23.09 -27.04
CA LYS A 20 12.26 -21.87 -26.87
C LYS A 20 12.83 -20.98 -25.78
N THR A 21 12.86 -19.67 -26.02
CA THR A 21 13.21 -18.68 -25.01
C THR A 21 12.07 -18.45 -24.02
N THR A 22 12.35 -17.88 -22.88
CA THR A 22 11.32 -17.54 -21.86
C THR A 22 10.17 -16.70 -22.45
N ALA A 23 10.48 -15.73 -23.32
CA ALA A 23 9.50 -14.92 -24.01
C ALA A 23 8.60 -15.73 -24.99
N GLN A 24 9.10 -16.86 -25.51
CA GLN A 24 8.34 -17.74 -26.39
C GLN A 24 7.49 -18.75 -25.60
N LEU A 25 7.84 -19.03 -24.36
CA LEU A 25 7.08 -19.88 -23.43
C LEU A 25 5.87 -19.17 -22.86
N SER A 26 5.88 -17.84 -22.83
CA SER A 26 4.79 -17.01 -22.28
C SER A 26 3.44 -17.14 -23.01
N LYS A 27 3.39 -17.86 -24.17
CA LYS A 27 2.19 -18.07 -24.98
C LYS A 27 1.85 -19.54 -25.23
N MET A 28 2.34 -20.45 -24.44
CA MET A 28 2.01 -21.87 -24.60
C MET A 28 0.68 -22.22 -23.93
N GLY A 29 -0.25 -22.75 -24.71
CA GLY A 29 -1.54 -23.27 -24.22
C GLY A 29 -2.69 -22.26 -24.18
N GLY A 30 -2.60 -21.14 -24.91
CA GLY A 30 -3.70 -20.16 -25.02
C GLY A 30 -3.92 -19.29 -23.76
N GLN A 31 -3.12 -19.50 -22.74
CA GLN A 31 -3.03 -18.58 -21.59
C GLN A 31 -1.76 -17.76 -21.73
N THR A 32 -1.88 -16.46 -21.61
CA THR A 32 -0.73 -15.59 -21.39
C THR A 32 -0.16 -15.99 -20.04
N LEU A 33 1.00 -16.64 -20.02
CA LEU A 33 1.77 -16.73 -18.80
C LEU A 33 2.23 -15.31 -18.53
N SER A 34 1.57 -14.64 -17.63
CA SER A 34 1.98 -13.33 -17.15
C SER A 34 3.44 -13.45 -16.72
N ALA A 35 4.30 -12.57 -17.20
CA ALA A 35 5.65 -12.43 -16.67
C ALA A 35 5.65 -11.96 -15.20
N SER A 36 4.48 -11.75 -14.67
CA SER A 36 4.14 -11.45 -13.29
C SER A 36 3.67 -12.69 -12.51
N ASP A 37 4.23 -13.89 -12.78
CA ASP A 37 4.29 -14.83 -11.68
C ASP A 37 5.28 -14.22 -10.69
N PRO A 38 4.85 -13.76 -9.51
CA PRO A 38 5.71 -13.13 -8.54
C PRO A 38 6.54 -14.19 -7.83
N GLY A 39 7.45 -14.77 -8.53
CA GLY A 39 8.66 -15.27 -7.93
C GLY A 39 9.38 -14.02 -7.46
N ALA A 40 8.93 -13.49 -6.34
CA ALA A 40 9.45 -12.39 -5.58
C ALA A 40 10.48 -11.56 -6.36
N ALA A 41 10.05 -10.62 -7.19
CA ALA A 41 10.92 -9.53 -7.57
C ALA A 41 11.22 -8.80 -6.28
N THR A 42 12.40 -9.04 -5.71
CA THR A 42 12.87 -8.31 -4.55
C THR A 42 13.03 -6.86 -4.95
N ALA A 43 12.55 -5.93 -4.15
CA ALA A 43 12.75 -4.51 -4.38
C ALA A 43 14.23 -4.21 -4.58
N SER A 44 14.57 -3.31 -5.49
CA SER A 44 15.93 -2.79 -5.60
C SER A 44 16.15 -1.62 -4.67
N ARG A 45 15.08 -0.92 -4.29
CA ARG A 45 15.12 0.23 -3.36
C ARG A 45 13.82 0.38 -2.58
N TRP A 46 13.93 1.15 -1.52
CA TRP A 46 12.82 1.62 -0.69
C TRP A 46 12.76 3.14 -0.73
N VAL A 47 11.56 3.68 -0.77
CA VAL A 47 11.32 5.12 -0.76
C VAL A 47 10.40 5.43 0.39
N VAL A 48 10.70 6.50 1.12
CA VAL A 48 9.87 7.05 2.19
C VAL A 48 9.55 8.51 1.91
N VAL A 49 8.38 8.94 2.34
CA VAL A 49 7.91 10.32 2.22
C VAL A 49 7.74 10.95 3.59
N HIS A 50 8.12 12.20 3.71
CA HIS A 50 8.14 12.97 4.95
C HIS A 50 7.06 14.05 4.97
N ASP A 51 6.72 14.55 6.14
CA ASP A 51 5.66 15.55 6.33
C ASP A 51 6.01 16.95 5.78
N ASP A 52 7.29 17.22 5.55
CA ASP A 52 7.80 18.52 5.08
C ASP A 52 8.15 18.55 3.58
N ARG A 53 7.75 17.52 2.79
CA ARG A 53 7.96 17.36 1.35
C ARG A 53 9.29 16.71 0.97
N ASP A 54 10.03 16.27 1.92
CA ASP A 54 11.22 15.52 1.63
C ASP A 54 10.88 14.08 1.24
N VAL A 55 11.72 13.55 0.39
CA VAL A 55 11.72 12.15 -0.02
C VAL A 55 13.08 11.57 0.31
N SER A 56 13.09 10.42 0.95
CA SER A 56 14.32 9.67 1.18
C SER A 56 14.25 8.30 0.52
N TYR A 57 15.40 7.81 0.08
CA TYR A 57 15.50 6.47 -0.48
C TYR A 57 16.75 5.74 0.00
N ILE A 58 16.67 4.40 0.00
CA ILE A 58 17.77 3.50 0.33
C ILE A 58 17.74 2.30 -0.62
N SER A 59 18.90 1.73 -0.95
CA SER A 59 18.96 0.47 -1.68
C SER A 59 18.43 -0.69 -0.80
N ASN A 60 17.81 -1.70 -1.40
CA ASN A 60 17.37 -2.87 -0.64
C ASN A 60 18.56 -3.61 -0.02
N ALA A 61 19.72 -3.62 -0.68
CA ALA A 61 20.92 -4.23 -0.13
C ALA A 61 21.38 -3.55 1.16
N ASP A 62 21.34 -2.20 1.23
CA ASP A 62 21.67 -1.47 2.44
C ASP A 62 20.59 -1.65 3.51
N ALA A 63 19.31 -1.62 3.14
CA ALA A 63 18.20 -1.85 4.08
C ALA A 63 18.32 -3.22 4.75
N VAL A 64 18.50 -4.29 3.97
CA VAL A 64 18.66 -5.67 4.49
C VAL A 64 19.94 -5.82 5.33
N ALA A 65 21.02 -5.11 5.00
CA ALA A 65 22.24 -5.10 5.79
C ALA A 65 22.17 -4.19 7.03
N ALA A 66 21.04 -3.51 7.23
CA ALA A 66 20.84 -2.50 8.27
C ALA A 66 21.89 -1.37 8.24
N ASN A 67 22.31 -0.97 7.03
CA ASN A 67 23.21 0.15 6.81
C ASN A 67 22.41 1.45 6.71
N ASP A 68 22.79 2.47 7.46
CA ASP A 68 22.21 3.81 7.42
C ASP A 68 22.75 4.61 6.22
N ASN A 69 22.37 4.20 5.01
CA ASN A 69 22.77 4.84 3.75
C ASN A 69 21.60 5.54 3.06
N TRP A 70 20.73 6.17 3.84
CA TRP A 70 19.63 6.97 3.31
C TRP A 70 20.11 8.21 2.58
N THR A 71 19.47 8.53 1.46
CA THR A 71 19.64 9.80 0.74
C THR A 71 18.32 10.56 0.76
N THR A 72 18.36 11.79 1.25
CA THR A 72 17.18 12.67 1.40
C THR A 72 17.32 13.89 0.50
N TYR A 73 16.20 14.33 -0.09
CA TYR A 73 16.14 15.55 -0.89
C TYR A 73 14.72 16.16 -0.85
N ASP A 74 14.63 17.49 -1.06
CA ASP A 74 13.35 18.20 -1.24
C ASP A 74 12.72 17.78 -2.59
N ALA A 75 11.56 17.13 -2.55
CA ALA A 75 10.87 16.63 -3.72
C ALA A 75 10.42 17.73 -4.69
N PHE A 76 10.34 18.99 -4.25
CA PHE A 76 9.85 20.10 -5.08
C PHE A 76 10.88 21.20 -5.35
N GLN A 77 12.13 21.04 -4.94
CA GLN A 77 13.30 21.91 -5.19
C GLN A 77 12.98 23.39 -5.46
N GLY A 78 12.80 24.18 -4.40
CA GLY A 78 12.85 25.66 -4.48
C GLY A 78 11.73 26.36 -5.25
N GLY A 79 10.71 25.63 -5.71
CA GLY A 79 9.49 26.22 -6.24
C GLY A 79 8.69 26.90 -5.11
N SER A 80 7.83 27.87 -5.46
CA SER A 80 6.81 28.38 -4.54
C SER A 80 5.82 27.23 -4.25
N SER A 81 6.24 26.42 -3.36
CA SER A 81 5.74 25.13 -3.03
C SER A 81 4.46 25.19 -2.24
N PRO A 82 3.61 24.20 -2.36
CA PRO A 82 2.65 23.92 -1.32
C PRO A 82 3.43 23.69 -0.03
N ASN A 83 3.28 24.60 0.92
CA ASN A 83 3.74 24.39 2.26
C ASN A 83 2.75 23.40 2.89
N PRO A 84 3.09 22.13 3.14
CA PRO A 84 2.22 21.31 3.95
C PRO A 84 2.12 22.05 5.27
N SER A 85 0.95 22.57 5.58
CA SER A 85 0.70 23.15 6.88
C SER A 85 0.98 22.06 7.91
N ALA A 86 1.82 22.37 8.90
CA ALA A 86 2.13 21.50 10.01
C ALA A 86 0.85 20.78 10.50
N GLY A 87 0.86 19.45 10.53
CA GLY A 87 -0.29 18.62 10.88
C GLY A 87 -0.87 17.80 9.73
N VAL A 88 -0.06 17.43 8.76
CA VAL A 88 -0.45 16.54 7.66
C VAL A 88 -0.47 15.09 8.17
N ASP A 89 -1.66 14.59 8.40
CA ASP A 89 -1.84 13.26 9.00
C ASP A 89 -1.80 12.11 7.98
N HIS A 90 -1.71 12.37 6.66
CA HIS A 90 -1.98 11.32 5.67
C HIS A 90 -1.29 11.60 4.31
N ILE A 91 -0.02 11.29 4.21
CA ILE A 91 0.68 11.12 2.92
C ILE A 91 0.77 9.62 2.64
N HIS A 92 0.61 9.23 1.40
CA HIS A 92 0.73 7.86 0.95
C HIS A 92 1.57 7.81 -0.32
N ILE A 93 2.43 6.79 -0.45
CA ILE A 93 3.23 6.56 -1.65
C ILE A 93 2.99 5.16 -2.18
N ALA A 94 2.95 5.04 -3.50
CA ALA A 94 2.86 3.76 -4.19
C ALA A 94 3.76 3.71 -5.42
N TYR A 95 4.20 2.52 -5.75
CA TYR A 95 4.96 2.21 -6.95
C TYR A 95 4.09 1.46 -7.95
N GLY A 96 4.27 1.75 -9.24
CA GLY A 96 3.55 1.10 -10.32
C GLY A 96 4.16 1.45 -11.67
N LYS A 97 3.30 1.67 -12.67
CA LYS A 97 3.72 1.97 -14.04
C LYS A 97 2.92 3.13 -14.63
N ASP A 98 3.53 3.81 -15.57
CA ASP A 98 2.85 4.78 -16.42
C ASP A 98 2.08 4.10 -17.56
N GLY A 99 1.44 4.90 -18.43
CA GLY A 99 0.69 4.39 -19.59
C GLY A 99 1.54 3.71 -20.67
N SER A 100 2.86 3.85 -20.62
CA SER A 100 3.83 3.17 -21.50
C SER A 100 4.34 1.85 -20.90
N GLY A 101 4.07 1.61 -19.62
CA GLY A 101 4.54 0.46 -18.86
C GLY A 101 5.90 0.70 -18.17
N ASP A 102 6.39 1.94 -18.19
CA ASP A 102 7.62 2.33 -17.52
C ASP A 102 7.38 2.58 -16.00
N PRO A 103 8.40 2.39 -15.15
CA PRO A 103 8.32 2.62 -13.72
C PRO A 103 7.78 4.00 -13.38
N LEU A 104 6.88 4.07 -12.38
CA LEU A 104 6.33 5.32 -11.89
C LEU A 104 6.05 5.22 -10.38
N TRP A 105 6.39 6.28 -9.68
CA TRP A 105 6.01 6.52 -8.30
C TRP A 105 4.92 7.58 -8.24
N VAL A 106 3.90 7.35 -7.44
CA VAL A 106 2.85 8.32 -7.18
C VAL A 106 2.72 8.50 -5.69
N SER A 107 2.71 9.75 -5.24
CA SER A 107 2.49 10.11 -3.85
C SER A 107 1.32 11.08 -3.72
N THR A 108 0.56 10.93 -2.65
CA THR A 108 -0.43 11.90 -2.22
C THR A 108 0.22 12.88 -1.25
N TRP A 109 -0.15 14.16 -1.35
CA TRP A 109 0.38 15.22 -0.48
C TRP A 109 -0.80 15.97 0.14
N ALA A 110 -0.83 16.10 1.43
CA ALA A 110 -1.98 16.70 2.12
C ALA A 110 -2.00 18.23 2.08
N SER A 111 -1.31 18.86 1.15
CA SER A 111 -1.33 20.29 0.93
C SER A 111 -2.30 20.68 -0.18
N ASP A 112 -2.72 21.94 -0.21
CA ASP A 112 -3.67 22.45 -1.19
C ASP A 112 -3.08 22.54 -2.62
N ASN A 113 -1.76 22.15 -2.85
CA ASN A 113 -1.15 22.26 -4.18
C ASN A 113 0.34 21.84 -4.22
N PRO A 114 0.77 20.73 -4.85
CA PRO A 114 -0.06 19.72 -5.49
C PRO A 114 -0.63 18.73 -4.45
N GLU A 115 -1.73 18.08 -4.80
CA GLU A 115 -2.37 17.08 -3.95
C GLU A 115 -1.92 15.66 -4.29
N LEU A 116 -1.49 15.48 -5.54
CA LEU A 116 -0.80 14.31 -6.06
C LEU A 116 0.50 14.74 -6.73
N ALA A 117 1.51 13.92 -6.65
CA ALA A 117 2.73 14.10 -7.42
C ALA A 117 3.25 12.75 -7.89
N TYR A 118 3.99 12.77 -8.99
CA TYR A 118 4.59 11.57 -9.54
C TYR A 118 6.04 11.80 -9.97
N HIS A 119 6.80 10.70 -10.05
CA HIS A 119 8.17 10.68 -10.52
C HIS A 119 8.52 9.30 -11.09
N ASP A 120 9.28 9.24 -12.17
CA ASP A 120 9.78 8.02 -12.79
C ASP A 120 11.04 7.45 -12.08
N ASP A 121 11.86 8.31 -11.49
CA ASP A 121 13.02 7.92 -10.70
C ASP A 121 13.13 8.76 -9.40
N PRO A 122 12.69 8.23 -8.25
CA PRO A 122 12.69 8.95 -6.98
C PRO A 122 14.08 9.21 -6.40
N THR A 123 15.15 8.90 -7.11
CA THR A 123 16.53 9.25 -6.73
C THR A 123 16.97 10.60 -7.31
N THR A 124 16.14 11.17 -8.17
CA THR A 124 16.35 12.49 -8.81
C THR A 124 15.14 13.36 -8.53
N GLY A 125 15.30 14.62 -8.27
CA GLY A 125 14.20 15.57 -8.14
C GLY A 125 14.09 16.47 -9.37
N PRO A 126 13.06 17.30 -9.50
CA PRO A 126 11.86 17.43 -8.66
C PRO A 126 10.70 16.53 -9.12
N TRP A 127 9.81 16.21 -8.19
CA TRP A 127 8.54 15.53 -8.50
C TRP A 127 7.59 16.46 -9.27
N THR A 128 6.81 15.89 -10.16
CA THR A 128 5.80 16.62 -10.94
C THR A 128 4.47 16.61 -10.22
N GLY A 129 4.02 17.80 -9.82
CA GLY A 129 2.73 17.95 -9.14
C GLY A 129 1.53 17.87 -10.08
N VAL A 130 0.46 17.23 -9.65
CA VAL A 130 -0.83 17.13 -10.36
C VAL A 130 -1.87 17.94 -9.60
N ASN A 131 -2.36 19.00 -10.23
CA ASN A 131 -3.33 19.93 -9.63
C ASN A 131 -4.67 19.94 -10.37
N LYS A 132 -4.75 19.25 -11.49
CA LYS A 132 -5.90 19.24 -12.38
C LYS A 132 -6.31 17.83 -12.72
N GLN A 133 -7.62 17.65 -12.88
CA GLN A 133 -8.18 16.49 -13.54
C GLN A 133 -7.99 16.58 -15.05
N SER A 134 -8.21 15.48 -15.77
CA SER A 134 -8.11 15.44 -17.23
C SER A 134 -9.06 16.42 -17.94
N ASP A 135 -10.20 16.75 -17.32
CA ASP A 135 -11.18 17.72 -17.80
C ASP A 135 -10.81 19.19 -17.50
N GLY A 136 -9.67 19.43 -16.83
CA GLY A 136 -9.19 20.75 -16.43
C GLY A 136 -9.78 21.28 -15.11
N SER A 137 -10.68 20.56 -14.45
CA SER A 137 -11.18 20.91 -13.13
C SER A 137 -10.09 20.71 -12.07
N ASN A 138 -10.20 21.39 -10.93
CA ASN A 138 -9.22 21.26 -9.86
C ASN A 138 -9.33 19.87 -9.22
N LEU A 139 -8.19 19.24 -9.02
CA LEU A 139 -8.05 18.17 -8.04
C LEU A 139 -8.24 18.82 -6.66
N SER A 140 -9.12 18.27 -5.85
CA SER A 140 -9.32 18.75 -4.48
C SER A 140 -9.35 17.53 -3.57
N LEU A 141 -8.16 17.15 -3.09
CA LEU A 141 -7.91 15.94 -2.33
C LEU A 141 -7.36 16.28 -0.94
N ARG A 142 -7.90 15.63 0.09
CA ARG A 142 -7.29 15.60 1.44
C ARG A 142 -7.39 14.20 2.03
N ARG A 143 -6.32 13.75 2.66
CA ARG A 143 -6.23 12.48 3.42
C ARG A 143 -6.47 11.25 2.54
N PHE A 144 -5.41 10.64 1.99
CA PHE A 144 -5.55 9.69 0.90
C PHE A 144 -4.76 8.43 1.03
N ALA A 145 -5.28 7.44 0.27
CA ALA A 145 -4.52 6.31 -0.16
C ALA A 145 -4.42 6.33 -1.69
N VAL A 146 -3.29 5.94 -2.22
CA VAL A 146 -3.05 5.70 -3.63
C VAL A 146 -2.51 4.29 -3.81
N LEU A 147 -2.96 3.60 -4.84
CA LEU A 147 -2.51 2.26 -5.16
C LEU A 147 -2.49 2.07 -6.67
N TRP A 148 -1.53 1.31 -7.18
CA TRP A 148 -1.50 0.84 -8.55
C TRP A 148 -1.90 -0.64 -8.62
N GLY A 149 -2.59 -1.05 -9.68
CA GLY A 149 -2.93 -2.44 -9.92
C GLY A 149 -3.64 -2.64 -11.26
N ASN A 150 -3.30 -3.71 -11.98
CA ASN A 150 -3.87 -4.03 -13.27
C ASN A 150 -3.89 -2.85 -14.24
N ASP A 151 -2.73 -2.21 -14.41
CA ASP A 151 -2.49 -1.06 -15.29
C ASP A 151 -3.35 0.18 -15.04
N VAL A 152 -3.83 0.35 -13.80
CA VAL A 152 -4.48 1.58 -13.36
C VAL A 152 -4.00 2.03 -11.99
N TRP A 153 -4.01 3.32 -11.79
CA TRP A 153 -3.85 4.00 -10.52
C TRP A 153 -5.22 4.36 -9.95
N VAL A 154 -5.38 4.19 -8.67
CA VAL A 154 -6.59 4.65 -7.95
C VAL A 154 -6.17 5.39 -6.70
N ALA A 155 -6.67 6.61 -6.56
CA ALA A 155 -6.52 7.42 -5.36
C ALA A 155 -7.89 7.64 -4.71
N VAL A 156 -7.97 7.44 -3.41
CA VAL A 156 -9.22 7.60 -2.64
C VAL A 156 -9.03 8.60 -1.51
N GLY A 157 -10.10 9.28 -1.12
CA GLY A 157 -9.96 10.25 -0.04
C GLY A 157 -11.18 11.10 0.25
N LYS A 158 -10.93 12.38 0.62
CA LYS A 158 -11.93 13.36 1.01
C LYS A 158 -11.64 14.70 0.36
N MET A 159 -12.63 15.33 -0.23
CA MET A 159 -12.52 16.72 -0.70
C MET A 159 -12.59 17.73 0.46
N ASN A 160 -12.09 18.95 0.22
CA ASN A 160 -12.11 20.06 1.18
C ASN A 160 -13.48 20.29 1.85
N ASN A 161 -14.58 20.00 1.15
CA ASN A 161 -15.96 20.23 1.59
C ASN A 161 -16.65 19.00 2.18
N SER A 162 -15.90 18.04 2.73
CA SER A 162 -16.44 16.82 3.36
C SER A 162 -16.98 15.75 2.41
N ASN A 163 -16.75 15.84 1.12
CA ASN A 163 -17.17 14.81 0.16
C ASN A 163 -16.09 13.75 0.00
N ARG A 164 -16.50 12.47 -0.06
CA ARG A 164 -15.67 11.36 -0.52
C ARG A 164 -15.24 11.60 -1.96
N VAL A 165 -14.09 11.07 -2.33
CA VAL A 165 -13.59 11.13 -3.70
C VAL A 165 -12.82 9.89 -4.06
N ILE A 166 -12.97 9.48 -5.30
CA ILE A 166 -12.15 8.48 -5.97
C ILE A 166 -11.65 9.09 -7.26
N PHE A 167 -10.35 9.03 -7.47
CA PHE A 167 -9.72 9.36 -8.74
C PHE A 167 -9.08 8.12 -9.35
N ARG A 168 -9.13 8.04 -10.66
CA ARG A 168 -8.56 6.95 -11.45
C ARG A 168 -7.66 7.53 -12.54
N SER A 169 -6.55 6.86 -12.80
CA SER A 169 -5.62 7.18 -13.87
C SER A 169 -5.10 5.92 -14.53
N THR A 170 -4.75 5.98 -15.81
CA THR A 170 -4.06 4.91 -16.55
C THR A 170 -2.59 5.22 -16.78
N ASP A 171 -2.13 6.40 -16.39
CA ASP A 171 -0.77 6.88 -16.62
C ASP A 171 -0.11 7.51 -15.37
N GLY A 172 -0.87 7.69 -14.27
CA GLY A 172 -0.41 8.31 -13.03
C GLY A 172 -0.26 9.84 -13.10
N SER A 173 -0.37 10.43 -14.29
CA SER A 173 -0.21 11.86 -14.53
C SER A 173 -1.54 12.59 -14.80
N SER A 174 -2.47 11.91 -15.43
CA SER A 174 -3.81 12.41 -15.79
C SER A 174 -4.87 11.65 -15.01
N TRP A 175 -5.72 12.35 -14.27
CA TRP A 175 -6.65 11.74 -13.33
C TRP A 175 -8.09 12.13 -13.61
N ASP A 176 -8.98 11.15 -13.58
CA ASP A 176 -10.42 11.31 -13.74
C ASP A 176 -11.16 11.05 -12.43
N HIS A 177 -12.14 11.88 -12.13
CA HIS A 177 -13.04 11.66 -11.01
C HIS A 177 -14.00 10.50 -11.31
N VAL A 178 -14.12 9.54 -10.39
CA VAL A 178 -15.08 8.45 -10.46
C VAL A 178 -16.30 8.82 -9.61
N ASP A 179 -17.45 9.01 -10.24
CA ASP A 179 -18.68 9.35 -9.53
C ASP A 179 -19.26 8.13 -8.81
N VAL A 180 -19.32 8.21 -7.50
CA VAL A 180 -19.91 7.20 -6.62
C VAL A 180 -21.16 7.73 -5.89
N SER A 181 -21.73 8.86 -6.31
CA SER A 181 -22.87 9.49 -5.63
C SER A 181 -24.12 8.61 -5.62
N GLY A 182 -24.31 7.80 -6.66
CA GLY A 182 -25.42 6.86 -6.80
C GLY A 182 -25.22 5.51 -6.11
N VAL A 183 -24.04 5.27 -5.49
CA VAL A 183 -23.77 3.98 -4.86
C VAL A 183 -24.50 3.86 -3.52
N SER A 184 -25.23 2.75 -3.35
CA SER A 184 -26.04 2.49 -2.16
C SER A 184 -25.18 2.52 -0.89
N GLY A 185 -25.67 3.23 0.13
CA GLY A 185 -25.04 3.28 1.45
C GLY A 185 -23.80 4.16 1.56
N ILE A 186 -23.36 4.77 0.46
CA ILE A 186 -22.24 5.71 0.50
C ILE A 186 -22.65 7.01 1.21
N THR A 187 -21.75 7.60 1.98
CA THR A 187 -22.00 8.84 2.75
C THR A 187 -21.03 9.93 2.29
N ASN A 188 -21.15 11.13 2.83
CA ASN A 188 -20.22 12.23 2.56
C ASN A 188 -18.91 12.13 3.36
N GLU A 189 -18.70 11.06 4.13
CA GLU A 189 -17.44 10.84 4.80
C GLU A 189 -16.31 10.46 3.82
N GLY A 190 -15.06 10.74 4.19
CA GLY A 190 -13.90 10.37 3.39
C GLY A 190 -13.74 8.84 3.27
N ILE A 191 -13.07 8.44 2.20
CA ILE A 191 -12.59 7.08 1.99
C ILE A 191 -11.11 7.05 2.37
N TYR A 192 -10.70 6.14 3.24
CA TYR A 192 -9.36 6.20 3.84
C TYR A 192 -8.48 5.00 3.47
N THR A 193 -9.04 4.02 2.80
CA THR A 193 -8.34 2.77 2.51
C THR A 193 -8.82 2.16 1.20
N ILE A 194 -7.89 1.55 0.48
CA ILE A 194 -8.12 0.88 -0.78
C ILE A 194 -7.27 -0.38 -0.84
N ALA A 195 -7.78 -1.42 -1.48
CA ALA A 195 -7.04 -2.64 -1.79
C ALA A 195 -7.38 -3.12 -3.21
N SER A 196 -6.50 -3.91 -3.80
CA SER A 196 -6.69 -4.53 -5.11
C SER A 196 -6.15 -5.96 -5.09
N ASN A 197 -6.72 -6.84 -5.92
CA ASN A 197 -6.14 -8.17 -6.17
C ASN A 197 -5.15 -8.19 -7.34
N GLY A 198 -4.81 -7.03 -7.90
CA GLY A 198 -3.93 -6.93 -9.07
C GLY A 198 -4.54 -7.39 -10.40
N ASN A 199 -5.77 -7.90 -10.41
CA ASN A 199 -6.46 -8.46 -11.59
C ASN A 199 -7.78 -7.72 -11.91
N GLY A 200 -7.83 -6.42 -11.64
CA GLY A 200 -8.96 -5.57 -11.98
C GLY A 200 -10.09 -5.55 -10.93
N THR A 201 -9.98 -6.31 -9.85
CA THR A 201 -10.90 -6.19 -8.72
C THR A 201 -10.29 -5.26 -7.66
N TRP A 202 -11.11 -4.32 -7.21
CA TRP A 202 -10.73 -3.31 -6.25
C TRP A 202 -11.73 -3.23 -5.11
N TRP A 203 -11.27 -2.86 -3.93
CA TRP A 203 -12.11 -2.63 -2.77
C TRP A 203 -11.72 -1.34 -2.08
N PHE A 204 -12.70 -0.60 -1.59
CA PHE A 204 -12.50 0.45 -0.60
C PHE A 204 -13.47 0.28 0.56
N ALA A 205 -13.17 0.92 1.66
CA ALA A 205 -14.08 0.95 2.81
C ALA A 205 -14.47 2.37 3.21
N GLN A 206 -15.73 2.51 3.63
CA GLN A 206 -16.25 3.72 4.26
C GLN A 206 -17.12 3.34 5.47
N ASN A 207 -16.76 3.83 6.65
CA ASN A 207 -17.30 3.35 7.90
C ASN A 207 -17.06 1.83 8.07
N ASN A 208 -18.09 1.06 8.35
CA ASN A 208 -18.05 -0.40 8.43
C ASN A 208 -18.53 -1.11 7.14
N ARG A 209 -18.58 -0.38 6.03
CA ARG A 209 -19.03 -0.89 4.73
C ARG A 209 -17.86 -1.07 3.78
N ILE A 210 -17.91 -2.13 3.02
CA ILE A 210 -16.93 -2.50 1.99
C ILE A 210 -17.63 -2.39 0.65
N TYR A 211 -16.98 -1.70 -0.27
CA TYR A 211 -17.42 -1.51 -1.64
C TYR A 211 -16.47 -2.21 -2.59
N GLN A 212 -16.98 -2.67 -3.71
CA GLN A 212 -16.21 -3.41 -4.71
C GLN A 212 -16.42 -2.82 -6.11
N SER A 213 -15.34 -2.85 -6.87
CA SER A 213 -15.32 -2.73 -8.34
C SER A 213 -14.72 -4.00 -8.92
N THR A 214 -15.27 -4.48 -10.03
CA THR A 214 -14.73 -5.62 -10.80
C THR A 214 -14.34 -5.23 -12.23
N ASP A 215 -14.27 -3.95 -12.51
CA ASP A 215 -14.01 -3.36 -13.81
C ASP A 215 -12.91 -2.28 -13.78
N ASN A 216 -11.83 -2.57 -13.04
CA ASN A 216 -10.71 -1.66 -12.90
C ASN A 216 -11.06 -0.31 -12.29
N ALA A 217 -11.84 -0.32 -11.21
CA ALA A 217 -12.24 0.85 -10.44
C ALA A 217 -13.10 1.87 -11.22
N GLN A 218 -13.77 1.46 -12.30
CA GLN A 218 -14.66 2.33 -13.06
C GLN A 218 -16.02 2.46 -12.39
N ASN A 219 -16.63 1.33 -12.00
CA ASN A 219 -17.92 1.30 -11.34
C ASN A 219 -17.82 0.60 -9.99
N TRP A 220 -18.60 1.08 -9.02
CA TRP A 220 -18.55 0.59 -7.65
C TRP A 220 -19.93 0.20 -7.14
N SER A 221 -19.98 -0.80 -6.28
CA SER A 221 -21.20 -1.24 -5.60
C SER A 221 -20.92 -1.58 -4.15
N LEU A 222 -21.93 -1.47 -3.29
CA LEU A 222 -21.84 -1.97 -1.93
C LEU A 222 -21.74 -3.49 -1.96
N LEU A 223 -20.67 -4.02 -1.41
CA LEU A 223 -20.41 -5.45 -1.31
C LEU A 223 -20.94 -6.01 0.01
N HIS A 224 -20.49 -5.45 1.14
CA HIS A 224 -20.79 -5.98 2.46
C HIS A 224 -20.80 -4.90 3.53
N THR A 225 -21.46 -5.19 4.65
CA THR A 225 -21.42 -4.38 5.87
C THR A 225 -21.01 -5.27 7.04
N ILE A 226 -19.87 -4.99 7.64
CA ILE A 226 -19.43 -5.72 8.84
C ILE A 226 -20.25 -5.22 10.03
N THR A 227 -21.23 -6.00 10.44
CA THR A 227 -22.13 -5.66 11.54
C THR A 227 -21.60 -6.04 12.91
N ALA A 228 -20.53 -6.85 12.97
CA ALA A 228 -19.89 -7.30 14.19
C ALA A 228 -19.08 -6.21 14.92
N THR A 229 -18.86 -5.05 14.26
CA THR A 229 -18.14 -3.92 14.85
C THR A 229 -18.92 -2.61 14.69
N SER A 230 -18.76 -1.71 15.64
CA SER A 230 -19.23 -0.32 15.55
C SER A 230 -18.13 0.64 15.07
N GLY A 231 -16.91 0.14 14.89
CA GLY A 231 -15.76 0.92 14.46
C GLY A 231 -15.78 1.22 12.96
N LYS A 232 -14.81 2.03 12.52
CA LYS A 232 -14.62 2.39 11.12
C LYS A 232 -13.46 1.59 10.54
N ILE A 233 -13.67 0.98 9.37
CA ILE A 233 -12.59 0.34 8.62
C ILE A 233 -11.65 1.46 8.11
N ARG A 234 -10.38 1.37 8.45
CA ARG A 234 -9.36 2.36 8.11
C ARG A 234 -8.16 1.79 7.38
N SER A 235 -8.00 0.47 7.45
CA SER A 235 -6.92 -0.24 6.78
C SER A 235 -7.46 -1.43 6.04
N MET A 236 -6.91 -1.72 4.87
CA MET A 236 -7.22 -2.89 4.07
C MET A 236 -5.94 -3.44 3.45
N ALA A 237 -5.86 -4.75 3.35
CA ALA A 237 -4.82 -5.44 2.61
C ALA A 237 -5.41 -6.67 1.93
N TYR A 238 -4.74 -7.12 0.88
CA TYR A 238 -5.12 -8.33 0.17
C TYR A 238 -3.88 -9.21 0.00
N THR A 239 -4.00 -10.49 0.26
CA THR A 239 -2.93 -11.47 0.06
C THR A 239 -3.51 -12.88 -0.02
N ASN A 240 -2.92 -13.75 -0.81
CA ASN A 240 -3.26 -15.17 -0.89
C ASN A 240 -4.79 -15.40 -1.01
N ASN A 241 -5.44 -14.68 -1.95
CA ASN A 241 -6.89 -14.72 -2.16
C ASN A 241 -7.73 -14.40 -0.90
N THR A 242 -7.20 -13.55 -0.02
CA THR A 242 -7.84 -13.14 1.22
C THR A 242 -7.86 -11.62 1.32
N LEU A 243 -9.04 -11.04 1.51
CA LEU A 243 -9.20 -9.64 1.84
C LEU A 243 -9.21 -9.49 3.37
N ILE A 244 -8.37 -8.58 3.84
CA ILE A 244 -8.21 -8.28 5.27
C ILE A 244 -8.63 -6.83 5.50
N VAL A 245 -9.35 -6.59 6.59
CA VAL A 245 -9.73 -5.24 7.00
C VAL A 245 -9.43 -5.02 8.47
N GLY A 246 -8.88 -3.85 8.77
CA GLY A 246 -8.58 -3.38 10.11
C GLY A 246 -9.54 -2.26 10.52
N VAL A 247 -10.10 -2.37 11.72
CA VAL A 247 -11.11 -1.45 12.26
C VAL A 247 -10.48 -0.55 13.32
N ALA A 248 -10.43 0.75 13.03
CA ALA A 248 -9.96 1.76 13.96
C ALA A 248 -10.85 1.86 15.21
N ASN A 249 -10.30 2.35 16.30
CA ASN A 249 -10.87 2.52 17.62
C ASN A 249 -11.14 1.23 18.41
N THR A 250 -11.48 0.12 17.74
CA THR A 250 -11.68 -1.17 18.42
C THR A 250 -10.46 -2.07 18.32
N GLY A 251 -9.55 -1.80 17.37
CA GLY A 251 -8.38 -2.64 17.14
C GLY A 251 -8.73 -4.05 16.66
N GLU A 252 -9.78 -4.18 15.85
CA GLU A 252 -10.26 -5.47 15.35
C GLU A 252 -9.79 -5.74 13.93
N LEU A 253 -9.40 -6.98 13.67
CA LEU A 253 -9.05 -7.49 12.34
C LEU A 253 -10.09 -8.51 11.88
N PHE A 254 -10.50 -8.42 10.63
CA PHE A 254 -11.39 -9.39 9.97
C PHE A 254 -10.76 -9.84 8.64
N ALA A 255 -11.05 -11.06 8.23
CA ALA A 255 -10.63 -11.62 6.95
C ALA A 255 -11.75 -12.38 6.26
N ALA A 256 -11.74 -12.36 4.93
CA ALA A 256 -12.64 -13.15 4.11
C ALA A 256 -11.93 -13.66 2.85
N ALA A 257 -12.31 -14.86 2.38
CA ALA A 257 -11.85 -15.35 1.10
C ALA A 257 -12.39 -14.49 -0.04
N SER A 258 -11.58 -14.20 -1.05
CA SER A 258 -12.03 -13.40 -2.21
C SER A 258 -13.10 -14.09 -3.05
N SER A 259 -13.25 -15.40 -2.91
CA SER A 259 -14.33 -16.18 -3.52
C SER A 259 -15.68 -16.03 -2.82
N ASP A 260 -15.69 -15.57 -1.55
CA ASP A 260 -16.92 -15.30 -0.79
C ASP A 260 -16.70 -14.17 0.22
N LEU A 261 -16.81 -12.95 -0.25
CA LEU A 261 -16.68 -11.73 0.56
C LEU A 261 -17.96 -11.38 1.34
N THR A 262 -18.90 -12.31 1.44
CA THR A 262 -20.07 -12.19 2.35
C THR A 262 -19.88 -12.97 3.64
N ASP A 263 -18.91 -13.90 3.68
CA ASP A 263 -18.59 -14.75 4.84
C ASP A 263 -17.25 -14.30 5.47
N TRP A 264 -17.32 -13.51 6.52
CA TRP A 264 -16.18 -12.94 7.23
C TRP A 264 -15.81 -13.74 8.49
N SER A 265 -14.54 -13.71 8.87
CA SER A 265 -14.07 -14.21 10.15
C SER A 265 -14.77 -13.54 11.33
N SER A 266 -14.70 -14.15 12.50
CA SER A 266 -14.93 -13.42 13.75
C SER A 266 -13.88 -12.33 13.94
N ALA A 267 -14.19 -11.32 14.77
CA ALA A 267 -13.25 -10.28 15.14
C ALA A 267 -12.02 -10.88 15.84
N THR A 268 -10.84 -10.47 15.39
CA THR A 268 -9.57 -10.77 16.07
C THR A 268 -9.06 -9.47 16.68
N THR A 269 -8.98 -9.39 18.00
CA THR A 269 -8.55 -8.18 18.71
C THR A 269 -7.04 -8.05 18.70
N ILE A 270 -6.55 -6.88 18.33
CA ILE A 270 -5.15 -6.48 18.37
C ILE A 270 -4.87 -5.81 19.71
N ASN A 271 -3.96 -6.35 20.49
CA ASN A 271 -3.60 -5.83 21.81
C ASN A 271 -2.53 -4.73 21.75
N ASN A 272 -2.45 -3.91 22.79
CA ASN A 272 -1.39 -2.93 23.05
C ASN A 272 -1.20 -1.82 22.01
N HIS A 273 -2.06 -1.70 21.02
CA HIS A 273 -1.96 -0.65 20.00
C HIS A 273 -2.69 0.64 20.37
N ALA A 274 -3.23 0.74 21.60
CA ALA A 274 -3.87 1.93 22.18
C ALA A 274 -4.86 2.66 21.23
N GLY A 275 -5.56 1.89 20.38
CA GLY A 275 -6.51 2.44 19.39
C GLY A 275 -5.87 3.02 18.14
N THR A 276 -4.54 2.97 17.98
CA THR A 276 -3.83 3.59 16.86
C THR A 276 -3.47 2.62 15.72
N CYS A 277 -3.63 1.30 15.90
CA CYS A 277 -3.18 0.31 14.92
C CYS A 277 -3.85 0.42 13.53
N PHE A 278 -5.05 0.95 13.44
CA PHE A 278 -5.78 1.09 12.18
C PHE A 278 -6.33 2.50 11.98
N ASP A 279 -5.71 3.52 12.53
CA ASP A 279 -6.13 4.91 12.30
C ASP A 279 -5.68 5.44 10.94
N GLN A 280 -4.68 4.78 10.31
CA GLN A 280 -4.18 5.06 8.97
C GLN A 280 -4.07 3.77 8.14
N GLN A 281 -4.15 3.88 6.81
CA GLN A 281 -4.05 2.75 5.90
C GLN A 281 -2.70 2.05 5.96
N THR A 282 -1.64 2.79 6.12
CA THR A 282 -0.26 2.34 5.99
C THR A 282 0.23 1.47 7.15
N ARG A 283 -0.62 1.22 8.13
CA ARG A 283 -0.28 0.42 9.33
C ARG A 283 -0.58 -1.06 9.21
N ILE A 284 -0.92 -1.52 8.02
CA ILE A 284 -1.08 -2.93 7.69
C ILE A 284 -0.38 -3.21 6.37
N ALA A 285 0.46 -4.23 6.36
CA ALA A 285 1.01 -4.80 5.13
C ALA A 285 0.77 -6.31 5.11
N ALA A 286 0.65 -6.86 3.91
CA ALA A 286 0.38 -8.29 3.73
C ALA A 286 1.09 -8.82 2.48
N ALA A 287 1.68 -10.01 2.59
CA ALA A 287 2.27 -10.74 1.47
C ALA A 287 2.27 -12.24 1.77
N ASN A 288 2.08 -13.08 0.76
CA ASN A 288 2.18 -14.54 0.87
C ASN A 288 1.32 -15.18 1.98
N GLY A 289 0.19 -14.54 2.32
CA GLY A 289 -0.66 -14.97 3.44
C GLY A 289 -0.18 -14.50 4.82
N ARG A 290 0.94 -13.80 4.90
CA ARG A 290 1.42 -13.14 6.10
C ARG A 290 0.84 -11.74 6.21
N VAL A 291 0.46 -11.32 7.40
CA VAL A 291 -0.02 -9.97 7.72
C VAL A 291 0.77 -9.43 8.89
N VAL A 292 1.29 -8.23 8.75
CA VAL A 292 1.92 -7.48 9.83
C VAL A 292 1.14 -6.18 10.05
N VAL A 293 0.77 -5.96 11.29
CA VAL A 293 0.09 -4.73 11.75
C VAL A 293 1.02 -4.01 12.70
N VAL A 294 1.18 -2.72 12.49
CA VAL A 294 1.97 -1.85 13.36
C VAL A 294 1.13 -0.71 13.93
N GLY A 295 1.50 -0.24 15.11
CA GLY A 295 0.84 0.90 15.74
C GLY A 295 1.43 1.18 17.12
N SER A 296 1.41 2.46 17.55
CA SER A 296 2.17 2.87 18.72
C SER A 296 3.62 2.39 18.62
N GLN A 297 4.10 1.57 19.55
CA GLN A 297 5.44 0.98 19.54
C GLN A 297 5.37 -0.55 19.44
N HIS A 298 4.26 -1.08 18.95
CA HIS A 298 3.97 -2.51 18.96
C HIS A 298 3.69 -3.03 17.56
N LYS A 299 3.90 -4.32 17.37
CA LYS A 299 3.49 -5.08 16.19
C LYS A 299 2.61 -6.25 16.57
N SER A 300 1.82 -6.69 15.61
CA SER A 300 1.12 -7.96 15.66
C SER A 300 1.26 -8.66 14.32
N THR A 301 1.46 -9.96 14.35
CA THR A 301 1.70 -10.76 13.14
C THR A 301 0.74 -11.93 13.06
N PHE A 302 0.23 -12.16 11.84
CA PHE A 302 -0.80 -13.15 11.58
C PHE A 302 -0.50 -13.92 10.29
N ASN A 303 -0.98 -15.15 10.22
CA ASN A 303 -1.15 -15.87 8.97
C ASN A 303 -2.65 -15.92 8.63
N VAL A 304 -2.97 -15.64 7.35
CA VAL A 304 -4.35 -15.62 6.88
C VAL A 304 -4.56 -16.55 5.71
N SER A 305 -5.72 -17.25 5.72
CA SER A 305 -6.17 -18.09 4.61
C SER A 305 -7.69 -18.08 4.59
N GLY A 306 -8.27 -17.47 3.58
CA GLY A 306 -9.70 -17.23 3.53
C GLY A 306 -10.17 -16.44 4.76
N LYS A 307 -11.12 -17.00 5.53
CA LYS A 307 -11.58 -16.36 6.77
C LYS A 307 -10.83 -16.80 8.03
N THR A 308 -9.78 -17.62 7.89
CA THR A 308 -8.98 -18.08 9.02
C THR A 308 -7.87 -17.10 9.31
N ILE A 309 -7.83 -16.58 10.52
CA ILE A 309 -6.75 -15.74 11.06
C ILE A 309 -6.04 -16.53 12.13
N THR A 310 -4.78 -16.86 11.92
CA THR A 310 -3.92 -17.52 12.92
C THR A 310 -2.94 -16.50 13.43
N MET A 311 -3.05 -16.15 14.71
CA MET A 311 -2.19 -15.18 15.36
C MET A 311 -0.87 -15.84 15.75
N ASP A 312 0.25 -15.20 15.40
CA ASP A 312 1.58 -15.61 15.88
C ASP A 312 2.03 -14.71 17.03
N GLU A 313 1.89 -13.40 16.87
CA GLU A 313 2.22 -12.41 17.90
C GLU A 313 1.12 -11.37 18.00
N ASN A 314 0.88 -10.84 19.19
CA ASN A 314 -0.16 -9.84 19.41
C ASN A 314 0.29 -8.76 20.40
N GLY A 315 0.53 -7.55 19.85
CA GLY A 315 0.89 -6.39 20.63
C GLY A 315 2.22 -6.52 21.34
N VAL A 316 3.22 -7.11 20.67
CA VAL A 316 4.59 -7.20 21.21
C VAL A 316 5.37 -5.94 20.88
N ASP A 317 6.35 -5.61 21.73
CA ASP A 317 7.27 -4.51 21.48
C ASP A 317 7.96 -4.69 20.14
N PHE A 318 8.00 -3.61 19.36
CA PHE A 318 8.44 -3.69 17.96
C PHE A 318 9.95 -3.92 17.84
N SER A 319 10.75 -3.18 18.63
CA SER A 319 12.20 -3.22 18.52
C SER A 319 12.86 -4.28 19.39
N GLY A 320 12.19 -4.68 20.46
CA GLY A 320 12.76 -5.62 21.46
C GLY A 320 13.90 -5.02 22.31
N ASP A 321 14.23 -3.75 22.11
CA ASP A 321 15.34 -3.07 22.81
C ASP A 321 14.89 -2.19 23.98
N ASN A 322 13.59 -2.12 24.25
CA ASN A 322 12.96 -1.28 25.28
C ASN A 322 13.26 0.22 25.14
N THR A 323 13.66 0.69 23.95
CA THR A 323 13.82 2.11 23.67
C THR A 323 12.56 2.70 23.06
N SER A 324 12.27 3.97 23.33
CA SER A 324 11.10 4.65 22.77
C SER A 324 11.46 5.17 21.38
N HIS A 325 10.98 4.51 20.33
CA HIS A 325 11.18 4.91 18.93
C HIS A 325 10.03 5.75 18.37
N GLY A 326 9.11 6.19 19.19
CA GLY A 326 7.91 6.90 18.74
C GLY A 326 6.84 5.94 18.18
N THR A 327 5.80 6.53 17.62
CA THR A 327 4.68 5.78 17.03
C THR A 327 5.05 5.33 15.63
N LEU A 328 4.88 4.06 15.33
CA LEU A 328 5.05 3.52 13.98
C LEU A 328 4.04 4.16 13.03
N SER A 329 4.52 4.73 11.94
CA SER A 329 3.72 5.45 10.96
C SER A 329 3.27 4.57 9.80
N SER A 330 4.16 3.68 9.33
CA SER A 330 3.92 2.86 8.15
C SER A 330 4.60 1.51 8.25
N ILE A 331 4.09 0.55 7.48
CA ILE A 331 4.75 -0.71 7.15
C ILE A 331 4.47 -1.05 5.70
N SER A 332 5.49 -1.49 4.99
CA SER A 332 5.40 -1.95 3.60
C SER A 332 6.26 -3.19 3.38
N THR A 333 6.02 -3.92 2.29
CA THR A 333 6.77 -5.15 1.98
C THR A 333 6.91 -5.35 0.48
N ASP A 334 8.01 -5.99 0.07
CA ASP A 334 8.21 -6.53 -1.28
C ASP A 334 7.90 -8.03 -1.37
N GLY A 335 7.30 -8.60 -0.32
CA GLY A 335 6.99 -10.04 -0.21
C GLY A 335 8.09 -10.86 0.45
N SER A 336 9.29 -10.33 0.60
CA SER A 336 10.44 -10.99 1.25
C SER A 336 11.06 -10.12 2.35
N THR A 337 11.08 -8.83 2.13
CA THR A 337 11.60 -7.82 3.04
C THR A 337 10.45 -6.94 3.52
N TRP A 338 10.47 -6.54 4.76
CA TRP A 338 9.48 -5.65 5.37
C TRP A 338 10.20 -4.42 5.90
N LEU A 339 9.69 -3.25 5.56
CA LEU A 339 10.19 -1.97 6.06
C LEU A 339 9.11 -1.32 6.92
N ALA A 340 9.45 -0.98 8.16
CA ALA A 340 8.60 -0.20 9.04
C ALA A 340 9.25 1.15 9.36
N THR A 341 8.42 2.17 9.52
CA THR A 341 8.86 3.54 9.76
C THR A 341 8.14 4.13 10.96
N CYS A 342 8.76 5.11 11.61
CA CYS A 342 8.19 5.85 12.73
C CYS A 342 8.01 7.34 12.38
N PHE A 343 7.07 8.00 13.03
CA PHE A 343 6.92 9.46 12.95
C PHE A 343 8.18 10.22 13.39
N THR A 344 9.04 9.63 14.20
CA THR A 344 10.32 10.21 14.61
C THR A 344 11.45 10.06 13.59
N GLY A 345 11.17 9.51 12.42
CA GLY A 345 12.18 9.27 11.38
C GLY A 345 12.94 7.94 11.52
N ASP A 346 12.66 7.14 12.54
CA ASP A 346 13.31 5.83 12.69
C ASP A 346 12.80 4.84 11.66
N THR A 347 13.70 4.00 11.15
CA THR A 347 13.39 2.97 10.17
C THR A 347 13.91 1.60 10.60
N PHE A 348 13.13 0.57 10.28
CA PHE A 348 13.40 -0.81 10.68
C PHE A 348 13.16 -1.77 9.52
N VAL A 349 13.97 -2.81 9.41
CA VAL A 349 13.85 -3.87 8.42
C VAL A 349 13.62 -5.23 9.06
N SER A 350 12.80 -6.05 8.41
CA SER A 350 12.67 -7.48 8.68
C SER A 350 12.90 -8.27 7.40
N THR A 351 13.59 -9.41 7.53
CA THR A 351 13.82 -10.40 6.46
C THR A 351 13.31 -11.79 6.85
N ASP A 352 12.51 -11.85 7.89
CA ASP A 352 11.95 -13.08 8.46
C ASP A 352 10.41 -12.98 8.61
N ASP A 353 9.76 -12.51 7.55
CA ASP A 353 8.29 -12.35 7.47
C ASP A 353 7.69 -11.47 8.58
N GLY A 354 8.40 -10.42 8.99
CA GLY A 354 7.94 -9.50 10.01
C GLY A 354 8.02 -10.05 11.44
N ALA A 355 8.71 -11.19 11.65
CA ALA A 355 8.85 -11.77 12.98
C ALA A 355 9.81 -10.95 13.84
N THR A 356 10.98 -10.54 13.31
CA THR A 356 11.89 -9.65 13.99
C THR A 356 12.23 -8.44 13.12
N PHE A 357 12.47 -7.30 13.76
CA PHE A 357 12.86 -6.06 13.07
C PHE A 357 14.20 -5.56 13.60
N THR A 358 15.08 -5.19 12.70
CA THR A 358 16.36 -4.57 13.00
C THR A 358 16.32 -3.11 12.60
N ARG A 359 16.77 -2.22 13.48
CA ARG A 359 16.85 -0.79 13.20
C ARG A 359 17.91 -0.52 12.13
N ILE A 360 17.54 0.27 11.13
CA ILE A 360 18.46 0.73 10.07
C ILE A 360 19.03 2.09 10.44
N ALA A 361 18.19 3.02 10.82
CA ALA A 361 18.57 4.41 11.01
C ALA A 361 17.80 5.08 12.14
N ASP A 362 18.44 6.09 12.72
CA ASP A 362 17.89 7.10 13.60
C ASP A 362 17.51 8.33 12.80
N ASN A 363 16.23 8.73 12.83
CA ASN A 363 15.83 10.05 12.39
C ASN A 363 16.27 10.37 10.95
N VAL A 364 15.87 9.52 9.98
CA VAL A 364 16.13 9.71 8.55
C VAL A 364 15.69 11.11 8.12
N GLY A 365 16.62 11.90 7.59
CA GLY A 365 16.35 13.27 7.16
C GLY A 365 16.04 14.27 8.27
N GLY A 366 15.97 13.85 9.54
CA GLY A 366 15.60 14.72 10.66
C GLY A 366 14.11 15.03 10.78
N LEU A 367 13.24 14.25 10.09
CA LEU A 367 11.85 14.59 9.83
C LEU A 367 10.91 13.41 10.10
N ASP A 368 9.66 13.71 10.31
CA ASP A 368 8.62 12.69 10.49
C ASP A 368 8.37 11.92 9.18
N ILE A 369 8.58 10.59 9.18
CA ILE A 369 8.23 9.72 8.05
C ILE A 369 6.74 9.39 8.14
N LEU A 370 6.02 9.58 7.05
CA LEU A 370 4.59 9.32 6.98
C LEU A 370 4.25 8.00 6.29
N ASP A 371 4.99 7.64 5.24
CA ASP A 371 4.75 6.39 4.52
C ASP A 371 6.00 5.89 3.78
N SER A 372 5.96 4.62 3.37
CA SER A 372 7.02 3.93 2.65
C SER A 372 6.49 2.99 1.58
N ALA A 373 7.25 2.82 0.49
CA ALA A 373 6.96 1.81 -0.52
C ALA A 373 8.26 1.22 -1.11
N PRO A 374 8.26 -0.08 -1.48
CA PRO A 374 9.30 -0.68 -2.30
C PRO A 374 9.10 -0.35 -3.78
N ASP A 375 10.16 -0.39 -4.60
CA ASP A 375 10.08 -0.27 -6.05
C ASP A 375 9.66 -1.58 -6.75
N VAL A 376 8.75 -2.27 -6.12
CA VAL A 376 8.15 -3.49 -6.63
C VAL A 376 6.65 -3.45 -6.39
N TYR A 377 5.89 -3.81 -7.41
CA TYR A 377 4.47 -4.06 -7.26
C TYR A 377 4.29 -5.55 -6.95
N LEU A 378 3.72 -5.82 -5.79
CA LEU A 378 3.22 -7.16 -5.48
C LEU A 378 1.80 -7.24 -6.03
N PRO A 379 1.53 -8.06 -7.05
CA PRO A 379 0.16 -8.49 -7.32
C PRO A 379 -0.28 -9.31 -6.12
N LEU A 380 -1.03 -8.68 -5.28
CA LEU A 380 -1.46 -9.20 -3.97
C LEU A 380 -2.44 -10.35 -4.10
#